data_a10748baeb7826b90ecffd80946679dd
#
_entry.id   a10748baeb7826b90ecffd80946679dd
#
_cell.length_a   1.000
_cell.length_b   1.000
_cell.length_c   1.000
_cell.angle_alpha   90.00
_cell.angle_beta   90.00
_cell.angle_gamma   90.00
#
_symmetry.space_group_name_H-M   'P 1'
#
loop_
_entity.id
_entity.type
_entity.pdbx_description
1 polymer ?
#
loop_
_entity_poly.entity_id
_entity_poly.type
_entity_poly.pdbx_seq_one_letter_code
_entity_poly.pdbx_strand_id
1 'polypeptide(L)'
;ITFFNTKNGEDRTIPLSNYILSILKKYRFGEKIFPISEFRLEKHFRIARKRAEITDFRFHDLRACFCTNAFLSGLSVAEVSSLSGHKSWSELKRYSRIKPEDLLDKVNNIVSIK
;
A
#
# COMPACT_ATOMS: atom_id res chain seq x y z
N ILE A 1 11.00 4.55 5.88
CA ILE A 1 11.70 3.27 5.92
C ILE A 1 12.37 2.99 4.59
N THR A 2 13.62 2.52 4.62
CA THR A 2 14.35 2.16 3.42
C THR A 2 14.56 0.64 3.37
N PHE A 3 14.22 0.06 2.24
CA PHE A 3 14.49 -1.33 1.91
C PHE A 3 15.70 -1.37 0.97
N PHE A 4 16.75 -2.03 1.40
CA PHE A 4 17.99 -2.16 0.63
C PHE A 4 17.93 -3.41 -0.24
N ASN A 5 18.49 -3.31 -1.44
CA ASN A 5 18.67 -4.42 -2.35
C ASN A 5 17.37 -5.25 -2.56
N THR A 6 16.29 -4.57 -2.95
CA THR A 6 15.02 -5.22 -3.26
C THR A 6 15.17 -6.20 -4.43
N LYS A 7 14.15 -7.04 -4.72
CA LYS A 7 14.16 -8.01 -5.84
C LYS A 7 14.67 -7.45 -7.17
N ASN A 8 14.62 -6.12 -7.33
CA ASN A 8 15.03 -5.42 -8.55
C ASN A 8 16.47 -4.86 -8.46
N GLY A 9 17.20 -5.14 -7.38
CA GLY A 9 18.54 -4.62 -7.15
C GLY A 9 18.61 -3.13 -6.78
N GLU A 10 17.48 -2.50 -6.54
CA GLU A 10 17.37 -1.07 -6.20
C GLU A 10 16.94 -0.88 -4.75
N ASP A 11 17.45 0.16 -4.12
CA ASP A 11 16.97 0.59 -2.82
C ASP A 11 15.64 1.32 -2.96
N ARG A 12 14.72 1.11 -2.02
CA ARG A 12 13.42 1.77 -2.03
C ARG A 12 13.10 2.37 -0.68
N THR A 13 12.84 3.67 -0.67
CA THR A 13 12.41 4.40 0.51
C THR A 13 10.91 4.70 0.45
N ILE A 14 10.19 4.37 1.52
CA ILE A 14 8.76 4.64 1.67
C ILE A 14 8.56 5.54 2.89
N PRO A 15 7.83 6.66 2.75
CA PRO A 15 7.45 7.49 3.88
C PRO A 15 6.50 6.71 4.80
N LEU A 16 6.60 6.97 6.09
CA LEU A 16 5.71 6.39 7.09
C LEU A 16 4.86 7.49 7.71
N SER A 17 3.56 7.24 7.86
CA SER A 17 2.72 8.10 8.67
C SER A 17 3.14 8.05 10.15
N ASN A 18 2.87 9.12 10.88
CA ASN A 18 3.16 9.16 12.32
C ASN A 18 2.48 8.01 13.09
N TYR A 19 1.30 7.60 12.64
CA TYR A 19 0.58 6.47 13.21
C TYR A 19 1.35 5.15 13.03
N ILE A 20 1.76 4.84 11.81
CA ILE A 20 2.56 3.62 11.52
C ILE A 20 3.89 3.67 12.25
N LEU A 21 4.54 4.83 12.29
CA LEU A 21 5.81 5.00 13.01
C LEU A 21 5.66 4.71 14.51
N SER A 22 4.56 5.16 15.13
CA SER A 22 4.28 4.88 16.54
C SER A 22 4.09 3.38 16.82
N ILE A 23 3.40 2.67 15.92
CA ILE A 23 3.22 1.22 16.01
C ILE A 23 4.57 0.51 15.89
N LEU A 24 5.37 0.85 14.89
CA LEU A 24 6.67 0.22 14.68
C LEU A 24 7.62 0.44 15.86
N LYS A 25 7.63 1.63 16.45
CA LYS A 25 8.41 1.92 17.66
C LYS A 25 7.98 1.06 18.84
N LYS A 26 6.68 0.84 19.00
CA LYS A 26 6.12 0.04 20.10
C LYS A 26 6.49 -1.44 19.99
N TYR A 27 6.54 -1.97 18.76
CA TYR A 27 6.76 -3.41 18.51
C TYR A 27 8.16 -3.76 17.99
N ARG A 28 9.06 -2.80 17.98
CA ARG A 28 10.46 -3.05 17.60
C ARG A 28 11.18 -3.87 18.66
N PHE A 29 11.73 -5.00 18.25
CA PHE A 29 12.57 -5.85 19.07
C PHE A 29 14.01 -5.87 18.53
N GLY A 30 14.94 -5.23 19.26
CA GLY A 30 16.34 -5.16 18.86
C GLY A 30 16.55 -4.51 17.49
N GLU A 31 17.33 -5.15 16.64
CA GLU A 31 17.63 -4.65 15.28
C GLU A 31 16.54 -4.96 14.26
N LYS A 32 15.67 -5.93 14.54
CA LYS A 32 14.59 -6.34 13.63
C LYS A 32 13.28 -5.66 13.99
N ILE A 33 12.61 -5.11 12.98
CA ILE A 33 11.27 -4.56 13.16
C ILE A 33 10.25 -5.71 13.31
N PHE A 34 10.38 -6.75 12.49
CA PHE A 34 9.49 -7.92 12.51
C PHE A 34 10.31 -9.20 12.73
N PRO A 35 10.58 -9.59 13.97
CA PRO A 35 11.34 -10.83 14.28
C PRO A 35 10.44 -12.06 14.15
N ILE A 36 9.78 -12.21 13.03
CA ILE A 36 8.83 -13.31 12.76
C ILE A 36 9.22 -14.00 11.45
N SER A 37 9.15 -15.32 11.40
CA SER A 37 9.30 -16.06 10.15
C SER A 37 8.03 -15.97 9.28
N GLU A 38 8.19 -16.12 7.97
CA GLU A 38 7.10 -16.14 7.01
C GLU A 38 6.03 -17.18 7.39
N PHE A 39 6.44 -18.38 7.75
CA PHE A 39 5.53 -19.45 8.20
C PHE A 39 4.67 -19.02 9.41
N ARG A 40 5.27 -18.38 10.40
CA ARG A 40 4.55 -17.89 11.58
C ARG A 40 3.61 -16.75 11.22
N LEU A 41 4.03 -15.85 10.34
CA LEU A 41 3.20 -14.76 9.85
C LEU A 41 1.96 -15.30 9.14
N GLU A 42 2.12 -16.23 8.21
CA GLU A 42 0.99 -16.86 7.50
C GLU A 42 0.04 -17.59 8.45
N LYS A 43 0.58 -18.33 9.42
CA LYS A 43 -0.23 -19.00 10.42
C LYS A 43 -1.10 -18.04 11.22
N HIS A 44 -0.50 -16.96 11.72
CA HIS A 44 -1.24 -15.94 12.49
C HIS A 44 -2.25 -15.18 11.64
N PHE A 45 -1.90 -14.85 10.40
CA PHE A 45 -2.81 -14.21 9.45
C PHE A 45 -4.05 -15.12 9.18
N ARG A 46 -3.83 -16.40 8.95
CA ARG A 46 -4.93 -17.37 8.76
C ARG A 46 -5.85 -17.44 9.98
N ILE A 47 -5.30 -17.45 11.19
CA ILE A 47 -6.09 -17.45 12.43
C ILE A 47 -6.89 -16.15 12.54
N ALA A 48 -6.28 -14.99 12.32
CA ALA A 48 -6.95 -13.68 12.36
C ALA A 48 -8.08 -13.61 11.34
N ARG A 49 -7.82 -14.03 10.11
CA ARG A 49 -8.81 -14.08 9.03
C ARG A 49 -10.02 -14.97 9.40
N LYS A 50 -9.76 -16.14 9.95
CA LYS A 50 -10.82 -17.06 10.39
C LYS A 50 -11.67 -16.44 11.51
N ARG A 51 -11.04 -15.78 12.48
CA ARG A 51 -11.75 -15.08 13.56
C ARG A 51 -12.62 -13.92 13.07
N ALA A 52 -12.18 -13.25 12.00
CA ALA A 52 -12.92 -12.17 11.36
C ALA A 52 -13.97 -12.67 10.35
N GLU A 53 -14.14 -13.99 10.20
CA GLU A 53 -15.06 -14.64 9.25
C GLU A 53 -14.82 -14.20 7.78
N ILE A 54 -13.58 -13.81 7.47
CA ILE A 54 -13.16 -13.42 6.12
C ILE A 54 -12.70 -14.68 5.37
N THR A 55 -13.36 -14.98 4.27
CA THR A 55 -12.97 -16.04 3.34
C THR A 55 -12.26 -15.44 2.13
N ASP A 56 -11.48 -16.25 1.42
CA ASP A 56 -10.86 -15.87 0.14
C ASP A 56 -10.07 -14.56 0.16
N PHE A 57 -9.26 -14.38 1.21
CA PHE A 57 -8.38 -13.22 1.36
C PHE A 57 -6.98 -13.67 1.81
N ARG A 58 -5.97 -13.35 1.01
CA ARG A 58 -4.57 -13.71 1.26
C ARG A 58 -3.80 -12.54 1.86
N PHE A 59 -2.67 -12.80 2.49
CA PHE A 59 -1.80 -11.74 3.01
C PHE A 59 -1.37 -10.74 1.94
N HIS A 60 -1.06 -11.22 0.74
CA HIS A 60 -0.67 -10.36 -0.39
C HIS A 60 -1.81 -9.43 -0.86
N ASP A 61 -3.06 -9.77 -0.61
CA ASP A 61 -4.19 -8.94 -1.01
C ASP A 61 -4.27 -7.62 -0.20
N LEU A 62 -3.57 -7.54 0.94
CA LEU A 62 -3.38 -6.28 1.67
C LEU A 62 -2.71 -5.20 0.81
N ARG A 63 -1.83 -5.60 -0.11
CA ARG A 63 -1.20 -4.68 -1.07
C ARG A 63 -2.22 -4.09 -2.04
N ALA A 64 -3.17 -4.91 -2.52
CA ALA A 64 -4.28 -4.45 -3.35
C ALA A 64 -5.19 -3.48 -2.59
N CYS A 65 -5.50 -3.78 -1.33
CA CYS A 65 -6.25 -2.89 -0.45
C CYS A 65 -5.55 -1.53 -0.27
N PHE A 66 -4.23 -1.54 -0.07
CA PHE A 66 -3.44 -0.31 0.02
C PHE A 66 -3.57 0.52 -1.26
N CYS A 67 -3.37 -0.08 -2.44
CA CYS A 67 -3.46 0.63 -3.71
C CYS A 67 -4.86 1.24 -3.91
N THR A 68 -5.92 0.47 -3.64
CA THR A 68 -7.30 0.96 -3.76
C THR A 68 -7.55 2.15 -2.83
N ASN A 69 -7.15 2.04 -1.56
CA ASN A 69 -7.32 3.13 -0.59
C ASN A 69 -6.50 4.37 -0.94
N ALA A 70 -5.28 4.18 -1.47
CA ALA A 70 -4.43 5.27 -1.93
C ALA A 70 -5.09 6.05 -3.08
N PHE A 71 -5.66 5.36 -4.06
CA PHE A 71 -6.43 6.00 -5.14
C PHE A 71 -7.68 6.71 -4.62
N LEU A 72 -8.43 6.09 -3.71
CA LEU A 72 -9.59 6.72 -3.09
C LEU A 72 -9.21 7.97 -2.27
N SER A 73 -8.00 8.00 -1.73
CA SER A 73 -7.44 9.17 -1.04
C SER A 73 -6.90 10.25 -2.00
N GLY A 74 -7.01 10.04 -3.31
CA GLY A 74 -6.65 11.02 -4.33
C GLY A 74 -5.20 10.97 -4.80
N LEU A 75 -4.44 9.93 -4.44
CA LEU A 75 -3.08 9.76 -4.95
C LEU A 75 -3.11 9.42 -6.45
N SER A 76 -2.16 9.99 -7.18
CA SER A 76 -1.95 9.70 -8.60
C SER A 76 -1.37 8.31 -8.83
N VAL A 77 -1.45 7.81 -10.07
CA VAL A 77 -0.84 6.52 -10.44
C VAL A 77 0.65 6.51 -10.17
N ALA A 78 1.35 7.62 -10.44
CA ALA A 78 2.79 7.75 -10.18
C ALA A 78 3.12 7.65 -8.67
N GLU A 79 2.33 8.32 -7.83
CA GLU A 79 2.48 8.27 -6.37
C GLU A 79 2.22 6.88 -5.82
N VAL A 80 1.12 6.24 -6.23
CA VAL A 80 0.80 4.87 -5.82
C VAL A 80 1.88 3.89 -6.29
N SER A 81 2.38 4.03 -7.52
CA SER A 81 3.48 3.21 -8.04
C SER A 81 4.75 3.36 -7.20
N SER A 82 5.11 4.58 -6.86
CA SER A 82 6.27 4.87 -6.01
C SER A 82 6.16 4.21 -4.62
N LEU A 83 4.98 4.31 -4.00
CA LEU A 83 4.75 3.75 -2.67
C LEU A 83 4.65 2.22 -2.69
N SER A 84 3.95 1.66 -3.65
CA SER A 84 3.71 0.22 -3.75
C SER A 84 4.86 -0.55 -4.43
N GLY A 85 5.69 0.14 -5.20
CA GLY A 85 6.79 -0.45 -5.95
C GLY A 85 6.37 -1.25 -7.20
N HIS A 86 5.18 -0.99 -7.74
CA HIS A 86 4.80 -1.54 -9.04
C HIS A 86 5.64 -0.88 -10.13
N LYS A 87 6.28 -1.67 -10.99
CA LYS A 87 7.06 -1.16 -12.13
C LYS A 87 6.17 -0.77 -13.32
N SER A 88 5.06 -1.48 -13.50
CA SER A 88 4.11 -1.24 -14.56
C SER A 88 2.87 -0.51 -14.04
N TRP A 89 2.58 0.67 -14.61
CA TRP A 89 1.36 1.40 -14.29
C TRP A 89 0.10 0.67 -14.76
N SER A 90 0.20 -0.17 -15.77
CA SER A 90 -0.92 -1.00 -16.26
C SER A 90 -1.45 -1.97 -15.20
N GLU A 91 -0.59 -2.46 -14.32
CA GLU A 91 -0.99 -3.32 -13.20
C GLU A 91 -1.84 -2.57 -12.17
N LEU A 92 -1.67 -1.26 -12.06
CA LEU A 92 -2.41 -0.40 -11.11
C LEU A 92 -3.79 0.00 -11.63
N LYS A 93 -4.05 -0.10 -12.93
CA LYS A 93 -5.35 0.27 -13.52
C LYS A 93 -6.54 -0.41 -12.84
N ARG A 94 -6.39 -1.68 -12.47
CA ARG A 94 -7.45 -2.46 -11.79
C ARG A 94 -7.88 -1.88 -10.44
N TYR A 95 -7.04 -1.07 -9.81
CA TYR A 95 -7.33 -0.45 -8.52
C TYR A 95 -7.82 0.99 -8.62
N SER A 96 -7.64 1.64 -9.76
CA SER A 96 -7.87 3.09 -9.92
C SER A 96 -9.30 3.46 -10.28
N ARG A 97 -10.25 2.62 -10.34
CA ARG A 97 -11.70 2.81 -10.58
C ARG A 97 -12.17 4.26 -10.76
N ILE A 98 -11.42 5.06 -11.54
CA ILE A 98 -11.72 6.47 -11.81
C ILE A 98 -12.89 6.52 -12.77
N LYS A 99 -13.97 7.19 -12.36
CA LYS A 99 -15.11 7.47 -13.23
C LYS A 99 -14.97 8.88 -13.79
N PRO A 100 -15.55 9.15 -14.99
CA PRO A 100 -15.54 10.50 -15.55
C PRO A 100 -16.12 11.57 -14.59
N GLU A 101 -17.12 11.20 -13.81
CA GLU A 101 -17.78 12.08 -12.84
C GLU A 101 -16.80 12.54 -11.73
N ASP A 102 -15.86 11.67 -11.33
CA ASP A 102 -14.86 11.97 -10.30
C ASP A 102 -13.82 13.02 -10.77
N LEU A 103 -13.76 13.27 -12.08
CA LEU A 103 -12.84 14.21 -12.68
C LEU A 103 -13.42 15.59 -12.91
N LEU A 104 -14.74 15.77 -12.75
CA LEU A 104 -15.42 17.00 -13.09
C LEU A 104 -14.85 18.22 -12.37
N ASP A 105 -14.67 18.13 -11.05
CA ASP A 105 -14.11 19.22 -10.26
C ASP A 105 -12.64 19.53 -10.66
N LYS A 106 -11.88 18.49 -10.97
CA LYS A 106 -10.49 18.66 -11.42
C LYS A 106 -10.44 19.36 -12.78
N VAL A 107 -11.32 19.00 -13.69
CA VAL A 107 -11.43 19.63 -15.03
C VAL A 107 -11.86 21.09 -14.89
N ASN A 108 -12.84 21.39 -14.04
CA ASN A 108 -13.29 22.76 -13.78
C ASN A 108 -12.14 23.62 -13.22
N ASN A 109 -11.31 23.07 -12.35
CA ASN A 109 -10.15 23.78 -11.81
C ASN A 109 -9.08 24.06 -12.87
N ILE A 110 -8.87 23.19 -13.85
CA ILE A 110 -7.96 23.43 -14.98
C ILE A 110 -8.43 24.62 -15.82
N VAL A 111 -9.74 24.70 -16.11
CA VAL A 111 -10.32 25.76 -16.96
C VAL A 111 -10.35 27.11 -16.25
N SER A 112 -10.39 27.14 -14.93
CA SER A 112 -10.40 28.38 -14.15
C SER A 112 -9.03 29.07 -14.07
N ILE A 113 -7.95 28.42 -14.51
CA ILE A 113 -6.62 29.00 -14.62
C ILE A 113 -6.56 29.84 -15.90
N LYS A 114 -6.78 31.12 -15.76
CA LYS A 114 -6.61 32.09 -16.85
C LYS A 114 -5.22 32.73 -16.78
#